data_b47353ef909dacb1caaf1a1c43f8012e
#
_entry.id   b47353ef909dacb1caaf1a1c43f8012e
#
_cell.length_a   1.000
_cell.length_b   1.000
_cell.length_c   1.000
_cell.angle_alpha   90.00
_cell.angle_beta   90.00
_cell.angle_gamma   90.00
#
_symmetry.space_group_name_H-M   'P 1'
#
loop_
_entity.id
_entity.type
_entity.pdbx_description
1 polymer ?
#
loop_
_entity_poly.entity_id
_entity_poly.type
_entity_poly.pdbx_seq_one_letter_code
_entity_poly.pdbx_strand_id
1 'polypeptide(L)'
;MCIRDSPLTVIKSIQAHVTDDMTVSTDIGSHYIWMARHFKSYVARHFLISNGMQTLGVGLPWAMTAAMVRPNAKSVSVSGDGGFFFSAMELETAVRLNLNTVHIVWNDNAHYDMVKFQEEMKYNGESAGVNFGNIDLVKYAEAFGAKGLRVTTPADLDAVLDEAFATKGPVVVDIPVDYSHNYELGSQLIHGEG
;
A
#
# COMPACT_ATOMS: atom_id res chain seq x y z
N MET A 1 -7.52 16.65 1.11
CA MET A 1 -8.59 16.36 0.12
C MET A 1 -8.42 14.90 -0.22
N CYS A 2 -9.25 14.04 0.35
CA CYS A 2 -9.12 12.60 0.11
C CYS A 2 -9.58 12.29 -1.31
N ILE A 3 -8.96 11.34 -1.97
CA ILE A 3 -9.47 10.76 -3.21
C ILE A 3 -10.82 10.15 -2.83
N ARG A 4 -11.92 10.81 -3.18
CA ARG A 4 -13.28 10.29 -2.96
C ARG A 4 -13.57 9.02 -3.78
N ASP A 5 -12.62 8.61 -4.59
CA ASP A 5 -12.74 7.38 -5.33
C ASP A 5 -12.41 6.21 -4.42
N SER A 6 -13.29 5.25 -4.50
CA SER A 6 -13.21 4.03 -3.73
C SER A 6 -11.84 3.35 -3.90
N PRO A 7 -11.39 2.56 -2.92
CA PRO A 7 -10.23 1.67 -3.07
C PRO A 7 -10.21 0.90 -4.40
N LEU A 8 -11.38 0.66 -5.00
CA LEU A 8 -11.52 0.00 -6.30
C LEU A 8 -10.90 0.77 -7.47
N THR A 9 -10.99 2.11 -7.46
CA THR A 9 -10.36 2.93 -8.51
C THR A 9 -8.85 2.83 -8.44
N VAL A 10 -8.29 2.89 -7.23
CA VAL A 10 -6.85 2.72 -7.02
C VAL A 10 -6.39 1.32 -7.48
N ILE A 11 -7.13 0.26 -7.13
CA ILE A 11 -6.79 -1.11 -7.57
C ILE A 11 -6.87 -1.26 -9.09
N LYS A 12 -7.87 -0.69 -9.73
CA LYS A 12 -7.99 -0.72 -11.21
C LYS A 12 -6.82 -0.01 -11.87
N SER A 13 -6.41 1.13 -11.35
CA SER A 13 -5.25 1.86 -11.86
C SER A 13 -3.96 1.07 -11.64
N ILE A 14 -3.71 0.50 -10.45
CA ILE A 14 -2.57 -0.39 -10.20
C ILE A 14 -2.60 -1.58 -11.17
N GLN A 15 -3.76 -2.22 -11.34
CA GLN A 15 -3.92 -3.37 -12.23
C GLN A 15 -3.59 -3.04 -13.69
N ALA A 16 -3.88 -1.82 -14.15
CA ALA A 16 -3.57 -1.38 -15.51
C ALA A 16 -2.07 -1.20 -15.76
N HIS A 17 -1.28 -0.92 -14.71
CA HIS A 17 0.16 -0.73 -14.80
C HIS A 17 0.99 -2.00 -14.53
N VAL A 18 0.39 -3.00 -13.90
CA VAL A 18 1.08 -4.26 -13.55
C VAL A 18 1.01 -5.23 -14.71
N THR A 19 2.17 -5.72 -15.15
CA THR A 19 2.31 -6.77 -16.17
C THR A 19 2.55 -8.14 -15.53
N ASP A 20 2.40 -9.21 -16.29
CA ASP A 20 2.47 -10.60 -15.78
C ASP A 20 3.86 -11.00 -15.25
N ASP A 21 4.92 -10.29 -15.62
CA ASP A 21 6.27 -10.50 -15.12
C ASP A 21 6.55 -9.77 -13.80
N MET A 22 5.71 -8.82 -13.42
CA MET A 22 5.85 -8.06 -12.18
C MET A 22 5.34 -8.86 -10.98
N THR A 23 5.96 -8.63 -9.84
CA THR A 23 5.48 -9.16 -8.54
C THR A 23 4.83 -8.04 -7.75
N VAL A 24 3.63 -8.29 -7.28
CA VAL A 24 2.91 -7.42 -6.36
C VAL A 24 2.87 -8.05 -4.98
N SER A 25 3.26 -7.33 -3.96
CA SER A 25 3.10 -7.71 -2.55
C SER A 25 2.10 -6.78 -1.87
N THR A 26 1.34 -7.29 -0.94
CA THR A 26 0.49 -6.44 -0.11
C THR A 26 0.84 -6.62 1.36
N ASP A 27 0.91 -5.50 2.07
CA ASP A 27 0.96 -5.48 3.52
C ASP A 27 -0.41 -5.78 4.12
N ILE A 28 -0.55 -5.74 5.44
CA ILE A 28 -1.80 -6.02 6.14
C ILE A 28 -2.47 -4.71 6.59
N GLY A 29 -3.79 -4.67 6.47
CA GLY A 29 -4.64 -3.53 6.80
C GLY A 29 -5.89 -3.50 5.92
N SER A 30 -6.62 -2.40 5.90
CA SER A 30 -7.83 -2.25 5.07
C SER A 30 -7.54 -2.46 3.58
N HIS A 31 -6.44 -1.93 3.08
CA HIS A 31 -5.98 -2.13 1.69
C HIS A 31 -5.81 -3.60 1.33
N TYR A 32 -5.36 -4.43 2.28
CA TYR A 32 -5.18 -5.87 2.08
C TYR A 32 -6.49 -6.57 1.68
N ILE A 33 -7.59 -6.26 2.37
CA ILE A 33 -8.90 -6.86 2.11
C ILE A 33 -9.37 -6.50 0.70
N TRP A 34 -9.20 -5.24 0.33
CA TRP A 34 -9.54 -4.75 -1.00
C TRP A 34 -8.68 -5.40 -2.08
N MET A 35 -7.36 -5.46 -1.88
CA MET A 35 -6.43 -6.10 -2.83
C MET A 35 -6.73 -7.59 -2.98
N ALA A 36 -6.94 -8.33 -1.87
CA ALA A 36 -7.24 -9.75 -1.91
C ALA A 36 -8.53 -10.09 -2.68
N ARG A 37 -9.52 -9.19 -2.65
CA ARG A 37 -10.81 -9.39 -3.33
C ARG A 37 -10.81 -8.98 -4.80
N HIS A 38 -10.07 -7.95 -5.15
CA HIS A 38 -10.26 -7.26 -6.43
C HIS A 38 -9.03 -7.23 -7.32
N PHE A 39 -7.82 -7.36 -6.78
CA PHE A 39 -6.61 -7.44 -7.60
C PHE A 39 -6.50 -8.84 -8.23
N LYS A 40 -6.17 -8.88 -9.53
CA LYS A 40 -6.06 -10.13 -10.27
C LYS A 40 -4.59 -10.43 -10.57
N SER A 41 -4.14 -11.62 -10.24
CA SER A 41 -2.84 -12.15 -10.62
C SER A 41 -3.02 -13.43 -11.40
N TYR A 42 -2.45 -13.48 -12.59
CA TYR A 42 -2.60 -14.62 -13.52
C TYR A 42 -1.38 -15.56 -13.50
N VAL A 43 -0.30 -15.14 -12.85
CA VAL A 43 0.93 -15.92 -12.74
C VAL A 43 1.16 -16.33 -11.29
N ALA A 44 1.44 -17.61 -11.07
CA ALA A 44 1.70 -18.14 -9.72
C ALA A 44 2.91 -17.43 -9.08
N ARG A 45 2.83 -17.12 -7.79
CA ARG A 45 3.88 -16.44 -6.99
C ARG A 45 4.19 -15.00 -7.44
N HIS A 46 3.27 -14.36 -8.16
CA HIS A 46 3.38 -12.95 -8.55
C HIS A 46 2.45 -12.05 -7.73
N PHE A 47 1.59 -12.60 -6.89
CA PHE A 47 0.86 -11.87 -5.86
C PHE A 47 1.16 -12.47 -4.48
N LEU A 48 1.83 -11.70 -3.63
CA LEU A 48 2.30 -12.12 -2.32
C LEU A 48 1.46 -11.45 -1.23
N ILE A 49 0.88 -12.30 -0.37
CA ILE A 49 -0.06 -11.88 0.65
C ILE A 49 0.16 -12.69 1.95
N SER A 50 0.28 -11.99 3.10
CA SER A 50 0.52 -12.64 4.41
C SER A 50 -0.80 -13.06 5.05
N ASN A 51 -1.43 -14.13 4.53
CA ASN A 51 -2.76 -14.53 4.97
C ASN A 51 -2.77 -15.39 6.24
N GLY A 52 -1.64 -15.98 6.62
CA GLY A 52 -1.55 -16.86 7.81
C GLY A 52 -1.36 -16.08 9.11
N MET A 53 -0.29 -15.33 9.21
CA MET A 53 0.09 -14.60 10.42
C MET A 53 -0.31 -13.12 10.42
N GLN A 54 -0.75 -12.59 9.29
CA GLN A 54 -1.14 -11.19 9.11
C GLN A 54 -0.07 -10.20 9.63
N THR A 55 1.17 -10.45 9.26
CA THR A 55 2.33 -9.68 9.73
C THR A 55 2.38 -8.31 9.06
N LEU A 56 2.40 -7.24 9.85
CA LEU A 56 2.62 -5.88 9.36
C LEU A 56 4.09 -5.67 8.96
N GLY A 57 4.31 -4.79 7.99
CA GLY A 57 5.65 -4.41 7.52
C GLY A 57 6.30 -5.39 6.54
N VAL A 58 5.56 -6.36 6.00
CA VAL A 58 6.10 -7.34 5.04
C VAL A 58 6.02 -6.89 3.59
N GLY A 59 5.12 -5.97 3.26
CA GLY A 59 4.86 -5.55 1.89
C GLY A 59 6.11 -5.03 1.19
N LEU A 60 6.80 -4.06 1.79
CA LEU A 60 8.02 -3.46 1.26
C LEU A 60 9.17 -4.47 1.13
N PRO A 61 9.58 -5.23 2.17
CA PRO A 61 10.65 -6.22 2.06
C PRO A 61 10.37 -7.32 1.04
N TRP A 62 9.13 -7.73 0.86
CA TRP A 62 8.78 -8.72 -0.15
C TRP A 62 8.92 -8.17 -1.58
N ALA A 63 8.51 -6.92 -1.84
CA ALA A 63 8.77 -6.29 -3.12
C ALA A 63 10.27 -6.13 -3.40
N MET A 64 11.05 -5.75 -2.39
CA MET A 64 12.52 -5.68 -2.51
C MET A 64 13.11 -7.05 -2.85
N THR A 65 12.71 -8.09 -2.13
CA THR A 65 13.15 -9.47 -2.39
C THR A 65 12.76 -9.92 -3.80
N ALA A 66 11.55 -9.60 -4.24
CA ALA A 66 11.10 -9.91 -5.59
C ALA A 66 11.93 -9.20 -6.65
N ALA A 67 12.29 -7.92 -6.44
CA ALA A 67 13.19 -7.19 -7.33
C ALA A 67 14.61 -7.79 -7.40
N MET A 68 15.11 -8.35 -6.29
CA MET A 68 16.40 -9.05 -6.26
C MET A 68 16.34 -10.38 -7.02
N VAL A 69 15.25 -11.13 -6.90
CA VAL A 69 15.08 -12.45 -7.55
C VAL A 69 14.70 -12.29 -9.03
N ARG A 70 14.01 -11.22 -9.38
CA ARG A 70 13.54 -10.89 -10.75
C ARG A 70 14.04 -9.50 -11.18
N PRO A 71 15.35 -9.32 -11.40
CA PRO A 71 15.95 -7.99 -11.58
C PRO A 71 15.52 -7.29 -12.89
N ASN A 72 14.97 -8.03 -13.84
CA ASN A 72 14.49 -7.50 -15.12
C ASN A 72 13.04 -7.00 -15.07
N ALA A 73 12.32 -7.29 -13.99
CA ALA A 73 10.95 -6.87 -13.80
C ALA A 73 10.86 -5.87 -12.64
N LYS A 74 9.90 -4.95 -12.71
CA LYS A 74 9.57 -4.07 -11.60
C LYS A 74 8.77 -4.85 -10.56
N SER A 75 8.98 -4.55 -9.28
CA SER A 75 8.18 -5.11 -8.18
C SER A 75 7.39 -4.02 -7.49
N VAL A 76 6.19 -4.35 -7.05
CA VAL A 76 5.26 -3.41 -6.44
C VAL A 76 4.91 -3.85 -5.04
N SER A 77 4.90 -2.94 -4.07
CA SER A 77 4.24 -3.17 -2.78
C SER A 77 3.06 -2.23 -2.60
N VAL A 78 2.00 -2.74 -2.00
CA VAL A 78 0.86 -1.94 -1.55
C VAL A 78 0.77 -2.06 -0.03
N SER A 79 0.89 -0.95 0.67
CA SER A 79 0.88 -0.89 2.13
C SER A 79 -0.07 0.21 2.59
N GLY A 80 -0.62 0.07 3.80
CA GLY A 80 -1.16 1.21 4.52
C GLY A 80 -0.03 2.03 5.13
N ASP A 81 -0.35 3.21 5.62
CA ASP A 81 0.58 4.10 6.32
C ASP A 81 1.30 3.39 7.48
N GLY A 82 0.54 2.77 8.36
CA GLY A 82 1.10 2.05 9.51
C GLY A 82 1.99 0.89 9.10
N GLY A 83 1.54 0.00 8.21
CA GLY A 83 2.32 -1.14 7.73
C GLY A 83 3.61 -0.71 7.06
N PHE A 84 3.57 0.36 6.27
CA PHE A 84 4.76 0.92 5.63
C PHE A 84 5.84 1.31 6.66
N PHE A 85 5.47 2.00 7.74
CA PHE A 85 6.43 2.45 8.74
C PHE A 85 7.07 1.33 9.56
N PHE A 86 6.55 0.11 9.55
CA PHE A 86 7.20 -1.03 10.20
C PHE A 86 8.52 -1.43 9.52
N SER A 87 8.69 -1.12 8.23
CA SER A 87 9.88 -1.48 7.46
C SER A 87 10.41 -0.34 6.57
N ALA A 88 9.90 0.87 6.71
CA ALA A 88 10.22 1.99 5.85
C ALA A 88 11.73 2.36 5.84
N MET A 89 12.48 2.04 6.92
CA MET A 89 13.91 2.23 6.97
C MET A 89 14.68 1.40 5.92
N GLU A 90 14.08 0.32 5.42
CA GLU A 90 14.67 -0.51 4.36
C GLU A 90 14.73 0.20 3.00
N LEU A 91 14.17 1.40 2.88
CA LEU A 91 14.40 2.25 1.72
C LEU A 91 15.89 2.55 1.51
N GLU A 92 16.69 2.62 2.58
CA GLU A 92 18.15 2.73 2.47
C GLU A 92 18.71 1.56 1.67
N THR A 93 18.34 0.34 2.04
CA THR A 93 18.77 -0.87 1.35
C THR A 93 18.28 -0.89 -0.11
N ALA A 94 17.03 -0.49 -0.35
CA ALA A 94 16.46 -0.43 -1.70
C ALA A 94 17.22 0.55 -2.60
N VAL A 95 17.56 1.73 -2.08
CA VAL A 95 18.33 2.76 -2.80
C VAL A 95 19.76 2.29 -3.05
N ARG A 96 20.45 1.80 -2.02
CA ARG A 96 21.85 1.33 -2.12
C ARG A 96 22.01 0.18 -3.11
N LEU A 97 21.01 -0.70 -3.20
CA LEU A 97 20.99 -1.82 -4.16
C LEU A 97 20.35 -1.45 -5.50
N ASN A 98 19.89 -0.20 -5.66
CA ASN A 98 19.19 0.29 -6.85
C ASN A 98 18.05 -0.64 -7.30
N LEU A 99 17.23 -1.08 -6.36
CA LEU A 99 16.14 -2.01 -6.62
C LEU A 99 15.03 -1.33 -7.43
N ASN A 100 14.53 -2.01 -8.45
CA ASN A 100 13.48 -1.48 -9.31
C ASN A 100 12.09 -1.73 -8.71
N THR A 101 11.71 -0.92 -7.71
CA THR A 101 10.49 -1.10 -6.91
C THR A 101 9.58 0.12 -6.93
N VAL A 102 8.27 -0.10 -6.85
CA VAL A 102 7.26 0.92 -6.58
C VAL A 102 6.54 0.58 -5.28
N HIS A 103 6.66 1.42 -4.28
CA HIS A 103 6.00 1.28 -2.98
C HIS A 103 4.80 2.23 -2.93
N ILE A 104 3.61 1.67 -3.08
CA ILE A 104 2.33 2.41 -3.06
C ILE A 104 1.81 2.40 -1.63
N VAL A 105 1.70 3.58 -1.02
CA VAL A 105 1.20 3.73 0.34
C VAL A 105 -0.19 4.34 0.29
N TRP A 106 -1.18 3.58 0.74
CA TRP A 106 -2.53 4.08 0.96
C TRP A 106 -2.55 4.79 2.32
N ASN A 107 -2.68 6.10 2.27
CA ASN A 107 -2.56 6.97 3.41
C ASN A 107 -3.92 7.55 3.77
N ASP A 108 -4.42 7.26 4.95
CA ASP A 108 -5.70 7.77 5.46
C ASP A 108 -5.54 9.05 6.30
N ASN A 109 -4.37 9.69 6.22
CA ASN A 109 -4.02 10.90 6.97
C ASN A 109 -3.89 10.70 8.48
N ALA A 110 -3.11 9.71 8.89
CA ALA A 110 -2.59 9.53 10.23
C ALA A 110 -3.42 8.63 11.17
N HIS A 111 -4.06 7.63 10.63
CA HIS A 111 -4.78 6.64 11.43
C HIS A 111 -4.34 5.21 11.09
N TYR A 112 -4.30 4.37 12.09
CA TYR A 112 -4.31 2.91 11.97
C TYR A 112 -5.76 2.45 11.74
N ASP A 113 -6.35 2.75 10.60
CA ASP A 113 -7.78 2.62 10.30
C ASP A 113 -8.40 1.29 10.80
N MET A 114 -7.85 0.16 10.40
CA MET A 114 -8.38 -1.15 10.80
C MET A 114 -8.24 -1.42 12.31
N VAL A 115 -7.12 -1.02 12.91
CA VAL A 115 -6.90 -1.20 14.36
C VAL A 115 -7.84 -0.27 15.14
N LYS A 116 -7.96 0.98 14.71
CA LYS A 116 -8.90 1.96 15.29
C LYS A 116 -10.31 1.43 15.25
N PHE A 117 -10.77 0.94 14.10
CA PHE A 117 -12.09 0.34 13.95
C PHE A 117 -12.31 -0.83 14.93
N GLN A 118 -11.34 -1.75 15.05
CA GLN A 118 -11.44 -2.89 15.97
C GLN A 118 -11.49 -2.46 17.44
N GLU A 119 -10.72 -1.44 17.82
CA GLU A 119 -10.72 -0.90 19.17
C GLU A 119 -12.06 -0.21 19.49
N GLU A 120 -12.54 0.66 18.61
CA GLU A 120 -13.80 1.37 18.77
C GLU A 120 -14.98 0.40 18.89
N MET A 121 -14.99 -0.68 18.11
CA MET A 121 -16.01 -1.74 18.26
C MET A 121 -15.92 -2.45 19.61
N LYS A 122 -14.73 -2.70 20.12
CA LYS A 122 -14.50 -3.46 21.35
C LYS A 122 -14.67 -2.62 22.61
N TYR A 123 -14.35 -1.34 22.55
CA TYR A 123 -14.27 -0.45 23.71
C TYR A 123 -15.28 0.71 23.65
N ASN A 124 -16.48 0.44 23.13
CA ASN A 124 -17.60 1.38 23.09
C ASN A 124 -17.29 2.73 22.42
N GLY A 125 -16.53 2.71 21.32
CA GLY A 125 -16.17 3.90 20.57
C GLY A 125 -14.84 4.56 21.01
N GLU A 126 -14.13 3.95 21.94
CA GLU A 126 -12.83 4.45 22.37
C GLU A 126 -11.68 3.74 21.63
N SER A 127 -10.64 4.48 21.28
CA SER A 127 -9.42 3.97 20.70
C SER A 127 -8.19 4.69 21.25
N ALA A 128 -7.04 4.02 21.32
CA ALA A 128 -5.80 4.56 21.84
C ALA A 128 -4.58 4.13 21.01
N GLY A 129 -3.62 5.04 20.85
CA GLY A 129 -2.36 4.74 20.14
C GLY A 129 -2.48 4.56 18.63
N VAL A 130 -3.64 4.87 18.05
CA VAL A 130 -3.95 4.67 16.62
C VAL A 130 -3.86 5.94 15.79
N ASN A 131 -3.67 7.07 16.42
CA ASN A 131 -3.48 8.35 15.74
C ASN A 131 -2.00 8.72 15.79
N PHE A 132 -1.39 8.96 14.65
CA PHE A 132 -0.02 9.48 14.59
C PHE A 132 0.05 10.82 13.89
N GLY A 133 1.24 11.46 13.97
CA GLY A 133 1.47 12.73 13.31
C GLY A 133 1.44 12.59 11.79
N ASN A 134 1.12 13.69 11.12
CA ASN A 134 1.18 13.74 9.66
C ASN A 134 2.64 13.70 9.21
N ILE A 135 3.05 12.62 8.56
CA ILE A 135 4.39 12.42 8.02
C ILE A 135 4.34 12.64 6.51
N ASP A 136 5.20 13.51 6.01
CA ASP A 136 5.34 13.73 4.57
C ASP A 136 6.12 12.56 3.93
N LEU A 137 5.39 11.62 3.35
CA LEU A 137 5.96 10.41 2.73
C LEU A 137 6.85 10.73 1.52
N VAL A 138 6.58 11.82 0.81
CA VAL A 138 7.43 12.26 -0.31
C VAL A 138 8.80 12.68 0.20
N LYS A 139 8.83 13.58 1.19
CA LYS A 139 10.09 14.00 1.82
C LYS A 139 10.80 12.86 2.53
N TYR A 140 10.05 11.95 3.13
CA TYR A 140 10.61 10.75 3.75
C TYR A 140 11.37 9.89 2.73
N ALA A 141 10.75 9.61 1.58
CA ALA A 141 11.40 8.87 0.49
C ALA A 141 12.65 9.59 -0.04
N GLU A 142 12.54 10.89 -0.29
CA GLU A 142 13.63 11.73 -0.79
C GLU A 142 14.81 11.79 0.19
N ALA A 143 14.56 11.77 1.50
CA ALA A 143 15.62 11.74 2.52
C ALA A 143 16.49 10.47 2.43
N PHE A 144 15.97 9.38 1.90
CA PHE A 144 16.72 8.15 1.62
C PHE A 144 17.33 8.12 0.20
N GLY A 145 16.99 9.09 -0.65
CA GLY A 145 17.40 9.13 -2.05
C GLY A 145 16.49 8.34 -3.00
N ALA A 146 15.33 7.90 -2.53
CA ALA A 146 14.27 7.35 -3.35
C ALA A 146 13.45 8.46 -4.02
N LYS A 147 12.75 8.15 -5.11
CA LYS A 147 11.79 9.08 -5.70
C LYS A 147 10.50 9.09 -4.87
N GLY A 148 10.05 10.25 -4.43
CA GLY A 148 8.77 10.45 -3.79
C GLY A 148 7.75 11.04 -4.77
N LEU A 149 6.54 10.49 -4.81
CA LEU A 149 5.42 10.99 -5.60
C LEU A 149 4.16 11.03 -4.74
N ARG A 150 3.24 11.97 -5.03
CA ARG A 150 1.97 12.07 -4.33
C ARG A 150 0.83 12.29 -5.32
N VAL A 151 -0.24 11.56 -5.13
CA VAL A 151 -1.52 11.83 -5.78
C VAL A 151 -2.22 12.94 -5.02
N THR A 152 -2.50 14.06 -5.70
CA THR A 152 -3.12 15.24 -5.07
C THR A 152 -4.60 15.33 -5.37
N THR A 153 -5.02 14.85 -6.53
CA THR A 153 -6.41 14.75 -6.95
C THR A 153 -6.70 13.39 -7.59
N PRO A 154 -7.95 12.94 -7.64
CA PRO A 154 -8.30 11.68 -8.34
C PRO A 154 -7.84 11.64 -9.80
N ALA A 155 -7.85 12.80 -10.48
CA ALA A 155 -7.43 12.89 -11.87
C ALA A 155 -5.93 12.68 -12.09
N ASP A 156 -5.11 12.85 -11.04
CA ASP A 156 -3.65 12.71 -11.12
C ASP A 156 -3.22 11.24 -10.97
N LEU A 157 -4.10 10.34 -10.54
CA LEU A 157 -3.75 8.98 -10.14
C LEU A 157 -2.98 8.23 -11.23
N ASP A 158 -3.54 8.16 -12.43
CA ASP A 158 -2.91 7.43 -13.53
C ASP A 158 -1.59 8.08 -13.96
N ALA A 159 -1.53 9.41 -14.05
CA ALA A 159 -0.30 10.13 -14.43
C ALA A 159 0.83 9.93 -13.40
N VAL A 160 0.49 9.91 -12.11
CA VAL A 160 1.46 9.65 -11.03
C VAL A 160 1.94 8.20 -11.07
N LEU A 161 1.06 7.25 -11.34
CA LEU A 161 1.44 5.85 -11.50
C LEU A 161 2.28 5.65 -12.78
N ASP A 162 1.92 6.28 -13.91
CA ASP A 162 2.75 6.27 -15.12
C ASP A 162 4.18 6.72 -14.82
N GLU A 163 4.35 7.84 -14.10
CA GLU A 163 5.67 8.33 -13.68
C GLU A 163 6.37 7.33 -12.77
N ALA A 164 5.67 6.77 -11.78
CA ALA A 164 6.25 5.80 -10.84
C ALA A 164 6.74 4.54 -11.56
N PHE A 165 5.94 4.00 -12.47
CA PHE A 165 6.30 2.79 -13.21
C PHE A 165 7.37 3.03 -14.28
N ALA A 166 7.48 4.24 -14.82
CA ALA A 166 8.56 4.62 -15.74
C ALA A 166 9.90 4.92 -15.03
N THR A 167 9.87 5.31 -13.76
CA THR A 167 11.06 5.67 -12.98
C THR A 167 11.90 4.43 -12.67
N LYS A 168 13.23 4.52 -12.85
CA LYS A 168 14.19 3.49 -12.42
C LYS A 168 14.56 3.69 -10.97
N GLY A 169 14.82 2.58 -10.26
CA GLY A 169 15.13 2.59 -8.84
C GLY A 169 13.86 2.59 -7.97
N PRO A 170 14.01 2.77 -6.65
CA PRO A 170 12.88 2.75 -5.73
C PRO A 170 12.07 4.05 -5.79
N VAL A 171 10.75 3.87 -5.84
CA VAL A 171 9.77 4.95 -5.83
C VAL A 171 8.78 4.72 -4.69
N VAL A 172 8.43 5.76 -3.97
CA VAL A 172 7.31 5.75 -3.00
C VAL A 172 6.19 6.63 -3.54
N VAL A 173 4.99 6.09 -3.62
CA VAL A 173 3.79 6.80 -4.07
C VAL A 173 2.85 6.94 -2.89
N ASP A 174 2.61 8.17 -2.46
CA ASP A 174 1.65 8.53 -1.41
C ASP A 174 0.28 8.74 -2.06
N ILE A 175 -0.67 7.86 -1.74
CA ILE A 175 -2.05 7.94 -2.23
C ILE A 175 -2.98 8.19 -1.05
N PRO A 176 -3.47 9.43 -0.85
CA PRO A 176 -4.50 9.70 0.15
C PRO A 176 -5.80 8.94 -0.18
N VAL A 177 -6.24 8.05 0.71
CA VAL A 177 -7.42 7.20 0.50
C VAL A 177 -8.48 7.52 1.54
N ASP A 178 -9.74 7.53 1.11
CA ASP A 178 -10.90 7.65 1.98
C ASP A 178 -11.45 6.24 2.30
N TYR A 179 -11.34 5.84 3.54
CA TYR A 179 -11.84 4.58 4.06
C TYR A 179 -13.24 4.67 4.68
N SER A 180 -13.99 5.73 4.43
CA SER A 180 -15.34 5.91 5.02
C SER A 180 -16.30 4.73 4.77
N HIS A 181 -16.09 3.97 3.68
CA HIS A 181 -16.86 2.77 3.35
C HIS A 181 -16.31 1.47 3.99
N ASN A 182 -15.20 1.52 4.69
CA ASN A 182 -14.63 0.33 5.34
C ASN A 182 -15.52 -0.21 6.46
N TYR A 183 -16.32 0.63 7.08
CA TYR A 183 -17.26 0.21 8.12
C TYR A 183 -18.28 -0.81 7.57
N GLU A 184 -18.82 -0.56 6.39
CA GLU A 184 -19.75 -1.49 5.72
C GLU A 184 -19.03 -2.80 5.35
N LEU A 185 -17.81 -2.70 4.82
CA LEU A 185 -16.99 -3.86 4.50
C LEU A 185 -16.67 -4.69 5.76
N GLY A 186 -16.31 -4.03 6.86
CA GLY A 186 -16.00 -4.68 8.14
C GLY A 186 -17.21 -5.38 8.74
N SER A 187 -18.38 -4.75 8.72
CA SER A 187 -19.63 -5.34 9.24
C SER A 187 -20.04 -6.57 8.44
N GLN A 188 -19.94 -6.55 7.12
CA GLN A 188 -20.22 -7.71 6.26
C GLN A 188 -19.28 -8.88 6.53
N LEU A 189 -17.99 -8.61 6.81
CA LEU A 189 -17.01 -9.65 7.15
C LEU A 189 -17.30 -10.32 8.50
N ILE A 190 -17.79 -9.56 9.49
CA ILE A 190 -18.06 -10.05 10.84
C ILE A 190 -19.39 -10.82 10.91
N HIS A 191 -20.40 -10.37 10.18
CA HIS A 191 -21.74 -10.96 10.22
C HIS A 191 -21.98 -12.04 9.16
N GLY A 192 -21.01 -12.32 8.30
CA GLY A 192 -21.10 -13.42 7.31
C GLY A 192 -22.16 -13.19 6.22
N GLU A 193 -22.59 -11.97 6.00
CA GLU A 193 -23.51 -11.58 4.94
C GLU A 193 -22.68 -11.27 3.67
N GLY A 194 -22.41 -12.30 2.88
CA GLY A 194 -21.69 -12.21 1.61
C GLY A 194 -22.25 -13.16 0.59
#